data_8051c0bfbaa65a40dbeed20dc815a318
#
_entry.id   8051c0bfbaa65a40dbeed20dc815a318
#
_cell.length_a   1.000
_cell.length_b   1.000
_cell.length_c   1.000
_cell.angle_alpha   90.00
_cell.angle_beta   90.00
_cell.angle_gamma   90.00
#
_symmetry.space_group_name_H-M   'P 1'
#
loop_
_entity.id
_entity.type
_entity.pdbx_description
1 polymer ?
#
loop_
_entity_poly.entity_id
_entity_poly.type
_entity_poly.pdbx_seq_one_letter_code
_entity_poly.pdbx_strand_id
1 'polypeptide(L)'
;MTNNTQSTPGMSGAMTLLFAIVGGAAVGNLYWAQPLLAAIAKSLDVPIGSAGALVTMTQIGYALGIVLIVPLGDVVVRRRLIPIVMFLSSLALLGTAFAPSYATLLATLTAVGITTVAGQLLIPLASDLSSPEERGRTVGTIVGGILIGILLSRTVSGVFADLFGWRAVYLLAAVVTASFSFLLTRVLPSEKERPRIAYGRLLASVPAVVRKHRSVQVTLVIGTVGFCTFTMFWTGLTFLLSSEPFSYSLSQIGLMGVVGLAGSLAARRIGWLHDNGYSAAGTGAALVLAFVSLGIGAIGASNILLVALAVLLFDVAIQSNNVLNQTRLFSVEPEARSRLNTAFVSCNFLGGALGSLLAGLLWEMAGWKAIMTGAMALICLAFVLWLIQRHHLSVSTGPKKEAR
;
A
#
# COMPACT_ATOMS: atom_id res chain seq x y z
N MET A 1 -40.65 -21.93 -22.17
CA MET A 1 -40.26 -20.64 -21.55
C MET A 1 -38.75 -20.56 -21.62
N THR A 2 -38.22 -19.93 -22.67
CA THR A 2 -36.77 -19.77 -22.89
C THR A 2 -36.28 -18.66 -21.96
N ASN A 3 -35.55 -19.05 -20.93
CA ASN A 3 -34.85 -18.12 -20.07
C ASN A 3 -33.74 -17.41 -20.90
N ASN A 4 -34.06 -16.21 -21.36
CA ASN A 4 -33.12 -15.30 -21.99
C ASN A 4 -32.25 -14.71 -20.88
N THR A 5 -31.24 -15.44 -20.42
CA THR A 5 -30.15 -14.90 -19.64
C THR A 5 -29.35 -13.96 -20.55
N GLN A 6 -29.78 -12.69 -20.60
CA GLN A 6 -28.94 -11.64 -21.15
C GLN A 6 -27.63 -11.65 -20.35
N SER A 7 -26.59 -12.24 -20.94
CA SER A 7 -25.24 -12.08 -20.46
C SER A 7 -24.93 -10.58 -20.42
N THR A 8 -24.79 -10.03 -19.23
CA THR A 8 -24.25 -8.68 -19.07
C THR A 8 -22.93 -8.63 -19.81
N PRO A 9 -22.75 -7.69 -20.76
CA PRO A 9 -21.48 -7.57 -21.46
C PRO A 9 -20.38 -7.42 -20.42
N GLY A 10 -19.39 -8.33 -20.45
CA GLY A 10 -18.24 -8.29 -19.56
C GLY A 10 -17.51 -6.94 -19.65
N MET A 11 -16.75 -6.61 -18.62
CA MET A 11 -15.95 -5.37 -18.59
C MET A 11 -14.97 -5.34 -19.78
N SER A 12 -15.01 -4.29 -20.61
CA SER A 12 -14.11 -4.20 -21.77
C SER A 12 -12.64 -4.12 -21.33
N GLY A 13 -11.73 -4.67 -22.16
CA GLY A 13 -10.29 -4.60 -21.90
C GLY A 13 -9.78 -3.16 -21.75
N ALA A 14 -10.34 -2.21 -22.52
CA ALA A 14 -10.03 -0.78 -22.40
C ALA A 14 -10.42 -0.21 -21.05
N MET A 15 -11.58 -0.57 -20.51
CA MET A 15 -12.04 -0.15 -19.18
C MET A 15 -11.19 -0.78 -18.07
N THR A 16 -10.81 -2.04 -18.22
CA THR A 16 -9.88 -2.73 -17.30
C THR A 16 -8.54 -2.01 -17.24
N LEU A 17 -7.99 -1.64 -18.40
CA LEU A 17 -6.73 -0.90 -18.47
C LEU A 17 -6.87 0.51 -17.86
N LEU A 18 -7.97 1.22 -18.15
CA LEU A 18 -8.25 2.51 -17.55
C LEU A 18 -8.29 2.42 -16.01
N PHE A 19 -8.98 1.43 -15.45
CA PHE A 19 -9.05 1.23 -14.00
C PHE A 19 -7.68 0.88 -13.41
N ALA A 20 -6.85 0.13 -14.13
CA ALA A 20 -5.49 -0.18 -13.73
C ALA A 20 -4.61 1.08 -13.67
N ILE A 21 -4.70 1.94 -14.69
CA ILE A 21 -3.95 3.21 -14.76
C ILE A 21 -4.44 4.18 -13.67
N VAL A 22 -5.76 4.38 -13.56
CA VAL A 22 -6.34 5.29 -12.57
C VAL A 22 -6.07 4.81 -11.15
N GLY A 23 -6.22 3.51 -10.89
CA GLY A 23 -5.89 2.90 -9.60
C GLY A 23 -4.42 3.07 -9.25
N GLY A 24 -3.53 2.86 -10.23
CA GLY A 24 -2.09 3.07 -10.07
C GLY A 24 -1.74 4.53 -9.79
N ALA A 25 -2.27 5.47 -10.54
CA ALA A 25 -2.07 6.90 -10.32
C ALA A 25 -2.62 7.35 -8.96
N ALA A 26 -3.83 6.89 -8.59
CA ALA A 26 -4.41 7.20 -7.29
C ALA A 26 -3.53 6.71 -6.14
N VAL A 27 -3.19 5.42 -6.10
CA VAL A 27 -2.35 4.88 -5.01
C VAL A 27 -0.93 5.44 -5.05
N GLY A 28 -0.41 5.78 -6.23
CA GLY A 28 0.87 6.47 -6.42
C GLY A 28 0.96 7.78 -5.62
N ASN A 29 -0.16 8.48 -5.41
CA ASN A 29 -0.21 9.72 -4.64
C ASN A 29 0.28 9.57 -3.18
N LEU A 30 0.28 8.37 -2.63
CA LEU A 30 0.79 8.09 -1.27
C LEU A 30 2.32 8.05 -1.21
N TYR A 31 2.99 7.93 -2.35
CA TYR A 31 4.42 7.64 -2.42
C TYR A 31 5.27 8.77 -3.01
N TRP A 32 4.63 9.85 -3.52
CA TRP A 32 5.36 11.01 -4.07
C TRP A 32 6.36 11.61 -3.10
N ALA A 33 6.02 11.69 -1.81
CA ALA A 33 6.87 12.30 -0.79
C ALA A 33 8.18 11.53 -0.55
N GLN A 34 8.20 10.20 -0.73
CA GLN A 34 9.31 9.36 -0.29
C GLN A 34 10.68 9.78 -0.83
N PRO A 35 10.92 9.96 -2.14
CA PRO A 35 12.22 10.41 -2.63
C PRO A 35 12.50 11.89 -2.35
N LEU A 36 11.49 12.66 -1.94
CA LEU A 36 11.56 14.12 -1.79
C LEU A 36 11.85 14.60 -0.37
N LEU A 37 11.92 13.68 0.61
CA LEU A 37 11.97 14.04 2.04
C LEU A 37 13.09 15.01 2.38
N ALA A 38 14.30 14.77 1.90
CA ALA A 38 15.45 15.64 2.15
C ALA A 38 15.29 17.01 1.47
N ALA A 39 14.78 17.06 0.23
CA ALA A 39 14.56 18.31 -0.49
C ALA A 39 13.46 19.17 0.17
N ILE A 40 12.39 18.53 0.64
CA ILE A 40 11.30 19.21 1.37
C ILE A 40 11.82 19.74 2.70
N ALA A 41 12.56 18.92 3.48
CA ALA A 41 13.15 19.32 4.74
C ALA A 41 14.04 20.57 4.57
N LYS A 42 14.95 20.53 3.57
CA LYS A 42 15.82 21.65 3.24
C LYS A 42 15.05 22.90 2.82
N SER A 43 13.99 22.76 2.03
CA SER A 43 13.21 23.91 1.51
C SER A 43 12.34 24.58 2.57
N LEU A 44 11.99 23.88 3.65
CA LEU A 44 11.15 24.37 4.74
C LEU A 44 11.95 24.60 6.04
N ASP A 45 13.29 24.48 5.97
CA ASP A 45 14.21 24.67 7.08
C ASP A 45 13.84 23.85 8.34
N VAL A 46 13.60 22.54 8.12
CA VAL A 46 13.32 21.60 9.20
C VAL A 46 14.35 20.45 9.22
N PRO A 47 14.60 19.82 10.38
CA PRO A 47 15.48 18.66 10.47
C PRO A 47 15.02 17.53 9.52
N ILE A 48 15.99 16.81 8.92
CA ILE A 48 15.70 15.75 7.96
C ILE A 48 14.86 14.62 8.58
N GLY A 49 15.08 14.28 9.84
CA GLY A 49 14.28 13.30 10.57
C GLY A 49 12.81 13.69 10.70
N SER A 50 12.53 15.01 10.85
CA SER A 50 11.16 15.52 10.86
C SER A 50 10.41 15.23 9.56
N ALA A 51 11.11 15.10 8.41
CA ALA A 51 10.48 14.79 7.14
C ALA A 51 9.80 13.39 7.12
N GLY A 52 10.17 12.48 8.02
CA GLY A 52 9.46 11.22 8.21
C GLY A 52 7.98 11.41 8.55
N ALA A 53 7.63 12.49 9.26
CA ALA A 53 6.23 12.81 9.59
C ALA A 53 5.37 13.12 8.35
N LEU A 54 5.94 13.52 7.22
CA LEU A 54 5.21 13.72 5.96
C LEU A 54 4.60 12.40 5.48
N VAL A 55 5.37 11.33 5.51
CA VAL A 55 4.89 9.97 5.17
C VAL A 55 3.92 9.49 6.26
N THR A 56 4.23 9.72 7.54
CA THR A 56 3.35 9.37 8.67
C THR A 56 1.95 9.94 8.50
N MET A 57 1.84 11.25 8.24
CA MET A 57 0.56 11.92 8.12
C MET A 57 -0.22 11.46 6.88
N THR A 58 0.46 11.23 5.76
CA THR A 58 -0.16 10.65 4.56
C THR A 58 -0.74 9.27 4.85
N GLN A 59 -0.03 8.43 5.59
CA GLN A 59 -0.46 7.07 5.90
C GLN A 59 -1.58 7.02 6.94
N ILE A 60 -1.54 7.87 7.97
CA ILE A 60 -2.66 8.05 8.91
C ILE A 60 -3.91 8.49 8.13
N GLY A 61 -3.75 9.49 7.27
CA GLY A 61 -4.83 9.95 6.40
C GLY A 61 -5.42 8.80 5.57
N TYR A 62 -4.58 7.98 4.96
CA TYR A 62 -5.04 6.85 4.14
C TYR A 62 -5.75 5.78 4.97
N ALA A 63 -5.24 5.44 6.15
CA ALA A 63 -5.91 4.52 7.06
C ALA A 63 -7.31 5.04 7.45
N LEU A 64 -7.43 6.34 7.75
CA LEU A 64 -8.72 6.99 8.01
C LEU A 64 -9.63 6.94 6.78
N GLY A 65 -9.10 7.23 5.60
CA GLY A 65 -9.85 7.15 4.34
C GLY A 65 -10.37 5.76 4.04
N ILE A 66 -9.57 4.72 4.29
CA ILE A 66 -9.97 3.30 4.16
C ILE A 66 -11.14 2.98 5.11
N VAL A 67 -11.06 3.42 6.36
CA VAL A 67 -12.11 3.13 7.35
C VAL A 67 -13.38 3.95 7.07
N LEU A 68 -13.25 5.21 6.68
CA LEU A 68 -14.38 6.12 6.58
C LEU A 68 -14.97 6.20 5.16
N ILE A 69 -14.18 6.15 4.10
CA ILE A 69 -14.67 6.38 2.74
C ILE A 69 -14.94 5.08 1.98
N VAL A 70 -14.09 4.06 2.14
CA VAL A 70 -14.27 2.81 1.37
C VAL A 70 -15.61 2.14 1.66
N PRO A 71 -16.10 2.03 2.92
CA PRO A 71 -17.43 1.46 3.19
C PRO A 71 -18.58 2.27 2.61
N LEU A 72 -18.41 3.56 2.32
CA LEU A 72 -19.43 4.34 1.60
C LEU A 72 -19.71 3.77 0.20
N GLY A 73 -18.74 3.10 -0.43
CA GLY A 73 -18.94 2.41 -1.70
C GLY A 73 -19.93 1.26 -1.66
N ASP A 74 -20.34 0.80 -0.47
CA ASP A 74 -21.39 -0.21 -0.30
C ASP A 74 -22.78 0.41 -0.07
N VAL A 75 -22.84 1.71 0.24
CA VAL A 75 -24.08 2.46 0.53
C VAL A 75 -24.41 3.48 -0.57
N VAL A 76 -23.37 4.08 -1.15
CA VAL A 76 -23.49 5.12 -2.18
C VAL A 76 -23.08 4.54 -3.53
N VAL A 77 -23.69 5.03 -4.61
CA VAL A 77 -23.35 4.66 -5.99
C VAL A 77 -21.91 5.06 -6.28
N ARG A 78 -21.04 4.07 -6.54
CA ARG A 78 -19.59 4.26 -6.77
C ARG A 78 -19.32 5.15 -7.97
N ARG A 79 -20.16 5.17 -8.98
CA ARG A 79 -20.09 6.06 -10.13
C ARG A 79 -20.00 7.54 -9.73
N ARG A 80 -20.64 7.94 -8.61
CA ARG A 80 -20.59 9.31 -8.08
C ARG A 80 -19.45 9.45 -7.07
N LEU A 81 -19.28 8.46 -6.20
CA LEU A 81 -18.33 8.51 -5.10
C LEU A 81 -16.88 8.61 -5.60
N ILE A 82 -16.49 7.75 -6.58
CA ILE A 82 -15.10 7.69 -7.06
C ILE A 82 -14.62 9.03 -7.65
N PRO A 83 -15.33 9.65 -8.60
CA PRO A 83 -14.91 10.93 -9.13
C PRO A 83 -14.87 12.05 -8.06
N ILE A 84 -15.82 12.10 -7.14
CA ILE A 84 -15.84 13.10 -6.07
C ILE A 84 -14.59 12.95 -5.19
N VAL A 85 -14.29 11.74 -4.75
CA VAL A 85 -13.12 11.46 -3.90
C VAL A 85 -11.81 11.80 -4.64
N MET A 86 -11.71 11.49 -5.93
CA MET A 86 -10.55 11.87 -6.74
C MET A 86 -10.45 13.38 -6.95
N PHE A 87 -11.56 14.07 -7.13
CA PHE A 87 -11.56 15.52 -7.21
C PHE A 87 -11.08 16.17 -5.90
N LEU A 88 -11.57 15.69 -4.76
CA LEU A 88 -11.08 16.13 -3.44
C LEU A 88 -9.59 15.83 -3.25
N SER A 89 -9.12 14.66 -3.75
CA SER A 89 -7.69 14.32 -3.74
C SER A 89 -6.88 15.31 -4.59
N SER A 90 -7.39 15.71 -5.76
CA SER A 90 -6.70 16.70 -6.59
C SER A 90 -6.59 18.07 -5.90
N LEU A 91 -7.63 18.50 -5.18
CA LEU A 91 -7.59 19.74 -4.38
C LEU A 91 -6.59 19.64 -3.22
N ALA A 92 -6.53 18.49 -2.55
CA ALA A 92 -5.55 18.26 -1.48
C ALA A 92 -4.11 18.28 -2.02
N LEU A 93 -3.86 17.65 -3.19
CA LEU A 93 -2.56 17.69 -3.88
C LEU A 93 -2.19 19.12 -4.30
N LEU A 94 -3.15 19.88 -4.80
CA LEU A 94 -2.95 21.29 -5.13
C LEU A 94 -2.59 22.10 -3.87
N GLY A 95 -3.31 21.91 -2.76
CA GLY A 95 -2.97 22.48 -1.47
C GLY A 95 -1.56 22.11 -1.00
N THR A 96 -1.13 20.86 -1.26
CA THR A 96 0.24 20.41 -0.95
C THR A 96 1.29 21.13 -1.79
N ALA A 97 1.03 21.33 -3.10
CA ALA A 97 1.93 22.06 -3.99
C ALA A 97 2.18 23.49 -3.54
N PHE A 98 1.16 24.16 -2.98
CA PHE A 98 1.22 25.54 -2.51
C PHE A 98 1.39 25.69 -1.00
N ALA A 99 1.68 24.62 -0.27
CA ALA A 99 1.86 24.68 1.18
C ALA A 99 2.99 25.66 1.57
N PRO A 100 2.70 26.72 2.35
CA PRO A 100 3.67 27.74 2.72
C PRO A 100 4.53 27.32 3.93
N SER A 101 4.08 26.35 4.72
CA SER A 101 4.75 25.93 5.94
C SER A 101 4.71 24.41 6.10
N TYR A 102 5.59 23.91 6.96
CA TYR A 102 5.64 22.49 7.31
C TYR A 102 4.30 21.99 7.92
N ALA A 103 3.68 22.77 8.80
CA ALA A 103 2.39 22.41 9.39
C ALA A 103 1.26 22.32 8.35
N THR A 104 1.20 23.28 7.41
CA THR A 104 0.24 23.23 6.29
C THR A 104 0.49 22.03 5.41
N LEU A 105 1.76 21.70 5.16
CA LEU A 105 2.14 20.52 4.35
C LEU A 105 1.69 19.21 5.03
N LEU A 106 1.86 19.07 6.33
CA LEU A 106 1.36 17.92 7.09
C LEU A 106 -0.17 17.79 6.99
N ALA A 107 -0.90 18.91 7.14
CA ALA A 107 -2.35 18.91 7.05
C ALA A 107 -2.84 18.52 5.64
N THR A 108 -2.24 19.09 4.60
CA THR A 108 -2.62 18.79 3.20
C THR A 108 -2.26 17.36 2.81
N LEU A 109 -1.11 16.82 3.25
CA LEU A 109 -0.73 15.42 3.02
C LEU A 109 -1.67 14.45 3.76
N THR A 110 -2.16 14.82 4.96
CA THR A 110 -3.22 14.05 5.62
C THR A 110 -4.49 14.02 4.79
N ALA A 111 -4.91 15.17 4.23
CA ALA A 111 -6.06 15.25 3.34
C ALA A 111 -5.84 14.44 2.04
N VAL A 112 -4.65 14.48 1.46
CA VAL A 112 -4.26 13.59 0.33
C VAL A 112 -4.46 12.14 0.73
N GLY A 113 -3.93 11.71 1.88
CA GLY A 113 -4.12 10.36 2.39
C GLY A 113 -5.59 9.98 2.47
N ILE A 114 -6.42 10.77 3.17
CA ILE A 114 -7.85 10.50 3.36
C ILE A 114 -8.58 10.32 2.02
N THR A 115 -8.26 11.12 1.02
CA THR A 115 -8.97 11.16 -0.25
C THR A 115 -8.40 10.20 -1.32
N THR A 116 -7.21 9.64 -1.13
CA THR A 116 -6.53 8.78 -2.11
C THR A 116 -7.02 7.32 -2.11
N VAL A 117 -8.29 7.07 -1.81
CA VAL A 117 -8.85 5.70 -1.67
C VAL A 117 -9.52 5.15 -2.93
N ALA A 118 -9.45 5.87 -4.05
CA ALA A 118 -10.11 5.48 -5.30
C ALA A 118 -9.70 4.07 -5.78
N GLY A 119 -8.43 3.67 -5.63
CA GLY A 119 -7.96 2.34 -5.96
C GLY A 119 -8.72 1.22 -5.24
N GLN A 120 -9.06 1.44 -3.96
CA GLN A 120 -9.82 0.48 -3.15
C GLN A 120 -11.31 0.40 -3.54
N LEU A 121 -11.84 1.46 -4.15
CA LEU A 121 -13.22 1.49 -4.66
C LEU A 121 -13.33 0.91 -6.08
N LEU A 122 -12.27 1.06 -6.90
CA LEU A 122 -12.24 0.56 -8.28
C LEU A 122 -12.17 -0.97 -8.35
N ILE A 123 -11.45 -1.64 -7.43
CA ILE A 123 -11.31 -3.10 -7.42
C ILE A 123 -12.66 -3.80 -7.29
N PRO A 124 -13.50 -3.53 -6.26
CA PRO A 124 -14.80 -4.15 -6.15
C PRO A 124 -15.76 -3.74 -7.26
N LEU A 125 -15.67 -2.49 -7.77
CA LEU A 125 -16.47 -2.06 -8.91
C LEU A 125 -16.13 -2.90 -10.15
N ALA A 126 -14.87 -3.09 -10.45
CA ALA A 126 -14.44 -3.93 -11.56
C ALA A 126 -14.87 -5.39 -11.41
N SER A 127 -14.80 -5.91 -10.17
CA SER A 127 -15.30 -7.27 -9.86
C SER A 127 -16.79 -7.41 -10.12
N ASP A 128 -17.59 -6.37 -9.79
CA ASP A 128 -19.04 -6.37 -10.01
C ASP A 128 -19.42 -6.23 -11.50
N LEU A 129 -18.57 -5.58 -12.29
CA LEU A 129 -18.77 -5.36 -13.73
C LEU A 129 -18.24 -6.52 -14.60
N SER A 130 -17.49 -7.43 -14.03
CA SER A 130 -16.87 -8.56 -14.75
C SER A 130 -17.72 -9.80 -14.69
N SER A 131 -17.69 -10.62 -15.76
CA SER A 131 -18.25 -11.97 -15.74
C SER A 131 -17.52 -12.84 -14.70
N PRO A 132 -18.16 -13.87 -14.14
CA PRO A 132 -17.50 -14.77 -13.18
C PRO A 132 -16.18 -15.37 -13.69
N GLU A 133 -16.10 -15.66 -14.99
CA GLU A 133 -14.96 -16.28 -15.66
C GLU A 133 -13.78 -15.30 -15.80
N GLU A 134 -14.06 -14.01 -16.05
CA GLU A 134 -13.04 -12.98 -16.29
C GLU A 134 -12.64 -12.20 -15.04
N ARG A 135 -13.42 -12.29 -13.96
CA ARG A 135 -13.26 -11.51 -12.72
C ARG A 135 -11.84 -11.58 -12.16
N GLY A 136 -11.27 -12.76 -12.09
CA GLY A 136 -9.90 -12.96 -11.57
C GLY A 136 -8.85 -12.23 -12.43
N ARG A 137 -8.98 -12.31 -13.75
CA ARG A 137 -8.08 -11.64 -14.70
C ARG A 137 -8.21 -10.12 -14.61
N THR A 138 -9.43 -9.61 -14.57
CA THR A 138 -9.72 -8.17 -14.47
C THR A 138 -9.16 -7.58 -13.18
N VAL A 139 -9.48 -8.18 -12.03
CA VAL A 139 -8.96 -7.74 -10.72
C VAL A 139 -7.44 -7.84 -10.68
N GLY A 140 -6.86 -8.94 -11.19
CA GLY A 140 -5.41 -9.11 -11.27
C GLY A 140 -4.71 -8.04 -12.09
N THR A 141 -5.30 -7.61 -13.23
CA THR A 141 -4.77 -6.52 -14.06
C THR A 141 -4.79 -5.19 -13.31
N ILE A 142 -5.88 -4.87 -12.60
CA ILE A 142 -6.00 -3.62 -11.85
C ILE A 142 -5.00 -3.59 -10.67
N VAL A 143 -4.90 -4.67 -9.92
CA VAL A 143 -3.91 -4.78 -8.83
C VAL A 143 -2.49 -4.67 -9.37
N GLY A 144 -2.20 -5.29 -10.53
CA GLY A 144 -0.92 -5.13 -11.23
C GLY A 144 -0.63 -3.68 -11.60
N GLY A 145 -1.63 -2.95 -12.12
CA GLY A 145 -1.53 -1.52 -12.42
C GLY A 145 -1.26 -0.67 -11.16
N ILE A 146 -1.92 -0.99 -10.05
CA ILE A 146 -1.67 -0.33 -8.75
C ILE A 146 -0.21 -0.53 -8.31
N LEU A 147 0.31 -1.76 -8.38
CA LEU A 147 1.70 -2.04 -8.02
C LEU A 147 2.70 -1.28 -8.90
N ILE A 148 2.46 -1.26 -10.22
CA ILE A 148 3.28 -0.47 -11.15
C ILE A 148 3.20 1.02 -10.79
N GLY A 149 2.01 1.54 -10.47
CA GLY A 149 1.80 2.92 -10.09
C GLY A 149 2.57 3.32 -8.83
N ILE A 150 2.60 2.46 -7.80
CA ILE A 150 3.37 2.68 -6.56
C ILE A 150 4.86 2.85 -6.86
N LEU A 151 5.40 2.07 -7.76
CA LEU A 151 6.83 2.05 -8.06
C LEU A 151 7.21 3.15 -9.03
N LEU A 152 6.39 3.34 -10.07
CA LEU A 152 6.58 4.40 -11.03
C LEU A 152 6.47 5.79 -10.38
N SER A 153 5.60 5.96 -9.39
CA SER A 153 5.46 7.23 -8.67
C SER A 153 6.77 7.68 -8.03
N ARG A 154 7.54 6.78 -7.41
CA ARG A 154 8.83 7.13 -6.80
C ARG A 154 9.83 7.60 -7.85
N THR A 155 9.93 6.89 -8.97
CA THR A 155 10.86 7.24 -10.06
C THR A 155 10.43 8.55 -10.73
N VAL A 156 9.17 8.68 -11.07
CA VAL A 156 8.62 9.92 -11.67
C VAL A 156 8.79 11.10 -10.72
N SER A 157 8.50 10.91 -9.42
CA SER A 157 8.67 11.94 -8.40
C SER A 157 10.12 12.43 -8.35
N GLY A 158 11.10 11.52 -8.26
CA GLY A 158 12.49 11.88 -8.21
C GLY A 158 12.96 12.65 -9.44
N VAL A 159 12.70 12.10 -10.65
CA VAL A 159 13.10 12.72 -11.92
C VAL A 159 12.44 14.09 -12.13
N PHE A 160 11.13 14.16 -11.88
CA PHE A 160 10.40 15.40 -12.10
C PHE A 160 10.78 16.49 -11.09
N ALA A 161 11.09 16.09 -9.86
CA ALA A 161 11.54 17.03 -8.83
C ALA A 161 12.95 17.56 -9.07
N ASP A 162 13.86 16.78 -9.62
CA ASP A 162 15.20 17.26 -10.02
C ASP A 162 15.12 18.35 -11.08
N LEU A 163 14.13 18.27 -12.00
CA LEU A 163 13.96 19.23 -13.09
C LEU A 163 13.18 20.48 -12.68
N PHE A 164 12.12 20.31 -11.88
CA PHE A 164 11.12 21.36 -11.64
C PHE A 164 10.88 21.66 -10.16
N GLY A 165 11.58 20.96 -9.27
CA GLY A 165 11.40 21.06 -7.83
C GLY A 165 10.22 20.21 -7.30
N TRP A 166 10.24 19.95 -6.00
CA TRP A 166 9.28 19.04 -5.36
C TRP A 166 7.82 19.50 -5.42
N ARG A 167 7.57 20.82 -5.43
CA ARG A 167 6.21 21.37 -5.54
C ARG A 167 5.55 21.04 -6.89
N ALA A 168 6.33 21.03 -7.96
CA ALA A 168 5.84 20.70 -9.29
C ALA A 168 5.36 19.26 -9.41
N VAL A 169 5.92 18.32 -8.61
CA VAL A 169 5.45 16.93 -8.54
C VAL A 169 3.99 16.88 -8.06
N TYR A 170 3.66 17.61 -7.01
CA TYR A 170 2.29 17.66 -6.48
C TYR A 170 1.33 18.39 -7.42
N LEU A 171 1.80 19.40 -8.13
CA LEU A 171 1.02 20.08 -9.18
C LEU A 171 0.70 19.12 -10.32
N LEU A 172 1.69 18.38 -10.82
CA LEU A 172 1.49 17.35 -11.84
C LEU A 172 0.47 16.30 -11.35
N ALA A 173 0.65 15.79 -10.14
CA ALA A 173 -0.24 14.80 -9.54
C ALA A 173 -1.68 15.35 -9.40
N ALA A 174 -1.85 16.62 -9.02
CA ALA A 174 -3.15 17.27 -8.94
C ALA A 174 -3.85 17.32 -10.29
N VAL A 175 -3.14 17.75 -11.36
CA VAL A 175 -3.67 17.84 -12.72
C VAL A 175 -4.05 16.45 -13.24
N VAL A 176 -3.18 15.45 -13.08
CA VAL A 176 -3.45 14.08 -13.53
C VAL A 176 -4.67 13.50 -12.78
N THR A 177 -4.73 13.67 -11.44
CA THR A 177 -5.85 13.16 -10.65
C THR A 177 -7.17 13.87 -11.00
N ALA A 178 -7.17 15.18 -11.24
CA ALA A 178 -8.33 15.94 -11.72
C ALA A 178 -8.80 15.46 -13.09
N SER A 179 -7.87 15.23 -14.01
CA SER A 179 -8.16 14.72 -15.36
C SER A 179 -8.83 13.33 -15.30
N PHE A 180 -8.31 12.43 -14.47
CA PHE A 180 -8.94 11.12 -14.26
C PHE A 180 -10.28 11.23 -13.56
N SER A 181 -10.44 12.12 -12.57
CA SER A 181 -11.74 12.39 -11.95
C SER A 181 -12.77 12.76 -13.01
N PHE A 182 -12.45 13.75 -13.87
CA PHE A 182 -13.33 14.18 -14.95
C PHE A 182 -13.63 13.05 -15.95
N LEU A 183 -12.61 12.30 -16.38
CA LEU A 183 -12.78 11.18 -17.31
C LEU A 183 -13.75 10.14 -16.75
N LEU A 184 -13.59 9.76 -15.47
CA LEU A 184 -14.44 8.77 -14.84
C LEU A 184 -15.91 9.21 -14.72
N THR A 185 -16.21 10.51 -14.61
CA THR A 185 -17.60 11.00 -14.65
C THR A 185 -18.30 10.65 -15.96
N ARG A 186 -17.54 10.53 -17.06
CA ARG A 186 -18.03 10.26 -18.41
C ARG A 186 -18.08 8.79 -18.77
N VAL A 187 -17.14 8.00 -18.24
CA VAL A 187 -16.90 6.61 -18.65
C VAL A 187 -17.55 5.59 -17.71
N LEU A 188 -17.70 5.90 -16.41
CA LEU A 188 -18.28 4.95 -15.47
C LEU A 188 -19.74 4.61 -15.81
N PRO A 189 -20.07 3.29 -15.91
CA PRO A 189 -21.43 2.85 -16.21
C PRO A 189 -22.40 3.19 -15.09
N SER A 190 -23.69 3.22 -15.42
CA SER A 190 -24.72 3.36 -14.40
C SER A 190 -24.78 2.11 -13.54
N GLU A 191 -24.74 2.28 -12.22
CA GLU A 191 -24.94 1.21 -11.25
C GLU A 191 -26.40 1.21 -10.77
N LYS A 192 -26.87 0.03 -10.36
CA LYS A 192 -28.14 -0.10 -9.63
C LYS A 192 -28.02 0.58 -8.26
N GLU A 193 -29.12 1.10 -7.74
CA GLU A 193 -29.16 1.66 -6.40
C GLU A 193 -28.71 0.62 -5.36
N ARG A 194 -27.89 1.07 -4.42
CA ARG A 194 -27.35 0.21 -3.36
C ARG A 194 -28.39 0.05 -2.23
N PRO A 195 -28.44 -1.12 -1.58
CA PRO A 195 -29.33 -1.32 -0.43
C PRO A 195 -28.99 -0.33 0.69
N ARG A 196 -30.01 0.22 1.34
CA ARG A 196 -29.83 1.16 2.47
C ARG A 196 -29.39 0.38 3.72
N ILE A 197 -28.09 0.22 3.87
CA ILE A 197 -27.49 -0.35 5.08
C ILE A 197 -27.06 0.82 5.98
N ALA A 198 -27.33 0.74 7.27
CA ALA A 198 -26.88 1.76 8.22
C ALA A 198 -25.34 1.81 8.26
N TYR A 199 -24.75 2.91 7.84
CA TYR A 199 -23.29 3.10 7.73
C TYR A 199 -22.55 2.77 9.04
N GLY A 200 -23.06 3.19 10.20
CA GLY A 200 -22.47 2.86 11.49
C GLY A 200 -22.40 1.35 11.77
N ARG A 201 -23.38 0.56 11.24
CA ARG A 201 -23.36 -0.90 11.37
C ARG A 201 -22.25 -1.53 10.52
N LEU A 202 -21.98 -0.97 9.34
CA LEU A 202 -20.86 -1.41 8.50
C LEU A 202 -19.53 -1.16 9.22
N LEU A 203 -19.31 0.03 9.78
CA LEU A 203 -18.11 0.34 10.53
C LEU A 203 -17.92 -0.60 11.73
N ALA A 204 -18.95 -0.84 12.52
CA ALA A 204 -18.91 -1.72 13.68
C ALA A 204 -18.67 -3.20 13.31
N SER A 205 -18.97 -3.60 12.09
CA SER A 205 -18.80 -4.99 11.63
C SER A 205 -17.33 -5.37 11.41
N VAL A 206 -16.44 -4.42 11.14
CA VAL A 206 -15.01 -4.67 10.91
C VAL A 206 -14.33 -5.19 12.19
N PRO A 207 -14.35 -4.47 13.34
CA PRO A 207 -13.75 -4.98 14.57
C PRO A 207 -14.47 -6.24 15.09
N ALA A 208 -15.75 -6.42 14.81
CA ALA A 208 -16.49 -7.63 15.21
C ALA A 208 -15.91 -8.89 14.56
N VAL A 209 -15.64 -8.86 13.24
CA VAL A 209 -15.03 -9.98 12.51
C VAL A 209 -13.58 -10.24 13.00
N VAL A 210 -12.80 -9.19 13.25
CA VAL A 210 -11.43 -9.33 13.75
C VAL A 210 -11.40 -10.03 15.12
N ARG A 211 -12.30 -9.67 16.03
CA ARG A 211 -12.36 -10.27 17.37
C ARG A 211 -12.75 -11.74 17.35
N LYS A 212 -13.49 -12.19 16.35
CA LYS A 212 -14.02 -13.55 16.25
C LYS A 212 -12.93 -14.60 15.96
N HIS A 213 -11.84 -14.24 15.26
CA HIS A 213 -10.86 -15.17 14.74
C HIS A 213 -9.44 -14.84 15.23
N ARG A 214 -8.83 -15.72 16.02
CA ARG A 214 -7.44 -15.56 16.49
C ARG A 214 -6.43 -15.52 15.33
N SER A 215 -6.63 -16.34 14.31
CA SER A 215 -5.80 -16.34 13.10
C SER A 215 -5.79 -14.98 12.39
N VAL A 216 -6.94 -14.29 12.35
CA VAL A 216 -7.05 -12.93 11.82
C VAL A 216 -6.21 -11.96 12.65
N GLN A 217 -6.37 -11.98 13.99
CA GLN A 217 -5.63 -11.08 14.89
C GLN A 217 -4.12 -11.22 14.72
N VAL A 218 -3.62 -12.47 14.73
CA VAL A 218 -2.18 -12.76 14.56
C VAL A 218 -1.70 -12.30 13.18
N THR A 219 -2.47 -12.57 12.13
CA THR A 219 -2.13 -12.16 10.77
C THR A 219 -2.08 -10.63 10.63
N LEU A 220 -3.02 -9.91 11.25
CA LEU A 220 -3.01 -8.45 11.27
C LEU A 220 -1.77 -7.90 11.97
N VAL A 221 -1.39 -8.42 13.14
CA VAL A 221 -0.20 -7.96 13.87
C VAL A 221 1.06 -8.19 13.05
N ILE A 222 1.25 -9.39 12.47
CA ILE A 222 2.41 -9.70 11.63
C ILE A 222 2.44 -8.79 10.40
N GLY A 223 1.29 -8.55 9.76
CA GLY A 223 1.17 -7.62 8.62
C GLY A 223 1.52 -6.18 9.01
N THR A 224 0.98 -5.71 10.13
CA THR A 224 1.23 -4.35 10.67
C THR A 224 2.73 -4.14 10.95
N VAL A 225 3.38 -5.09 11.63
CA VAL A 225 4.82 -5.02 11.91
C VAL A 225 5.63 -5.09 10.61
N GLY A 226 5.26 -5.96 9.67
CA GLY A 226 5.89 -6.03 8.35
C GLY A 226 5.80 -4.72 7.59
N PHE A 227 4.63 -4.06 7.58
CA PHE A 227 4.46 -2.78 6.88
C PHE A 227 5.09 -1.61 7.64
N CYS A 228 5.17 -1.69 8.97
CA CYS A 228 5.92 -0.75 9.82
C CYS A 228 7.41 -0.78 9.43
N THR A 229 8.02 -1.96 9.40
CA THR A 229 9.42 -2.10 9.01
C THR A 229 9.66 -1.74 7.54
N PHE A 230 8.72 -2.03 6.66
CA PHE A 230 8.78 -1.63 5.25
C PHE A 230 8.87 -0.10 5.10
N THR A 231 7.97 0.63 5.75
CA THR A 231 7.97 2.09 5.64
C THR A 231 9.15 2.71 6.38
N MET A 232 9.55 2.13 7.51
CA MET A 232 10.74 2.54 8.26
C MET A 232 12.01 2.40 7.41
N PHE A 233 12.17 1.26 6.71
CA PHE A 233 13.29 1.01 5.80
C PHE A 233 13.32 1.99 4.63
N TRP A 234 12.21 2.17 3.90
CA TRP A 234 12.14 3.05 2.74
C TRP A 234 12.32 4.53 3.09
N THR A 235 11.79 4.98 4.24
CA THR A 235 12.01 6.34 4.75
C THR A 235 13.48 6.55 5.10
N GLY A 236 14.07 5.61 5.85
CA GLY A 236 15.49 5.65 6.21
C GLY A 236 16.42 5.54 5.01
N LEU A 237 16.05 4.75 4.00
CA LEU A 237 16.81 4.64 2.75
C LEU A 237 16.93 5.98 2.04
N THR A 238 15.85 6.77 2.01
CA THR A 238 15.88 8.12 1.44
C THR A 238 16.85 9.02 2.22
N PHE A 239 16.85 8.95 3.55
CA PHE A 239 17.80 9.70 4.37
C PHE A 239 19.25 9.27 4.13
N LEU A 240 19.51 7.96 4.06
CA LEU A 240 20.84 7.42 3.77
C LEU A 240 21.36 7.89 2.43
N LEU A 241 20.56 7.73 1.37
CA LEU A 241 21.01 8.04 0.01
C LEU A 241 21.14 9.55 -0.27
N SER A 242 20.39 10.38 0.47
CA SER A 242 20.52 11.85 0.39
C SER A 242 21.69 12.42 1.21
N SER A 243 22.28 11.61 2.08
CA SER A 243 23.39 12.00 2.95
C SER A 243 24.73 11.42 2.47
N GLU A 244 25.84 11.89 3.02
CA GLU A 244 27.16 11.28 2.81
C GLU A 244 27.18 9.81 3.27
N PRO A 245 27.88 8.89 2.58
CA PRO A 245 28.81 9.14 1.45
C PRO A 245 28.14 9.18 0.06
N PHE A 246 26.79 8.95 -0.04
CA PHE A 246 26.12 8.81 -1.34
C PHE A 246 25.79 10.17 -1.97
N SER A 247 25.14 11.06 -1.21
CA SER A 247 24.70 12.39 -1.68
C SER A 247 23.97 12.34 -3.04
N TYR A 248 23.10 11.36 -3.22
CA TYR A 248 22.40 11.09 -4.48
C TYR A 248 21.34 12.14 -4.79
N SER A 249 21.15 12.41 -6.09
CA SER A 249 20.04 13.23 -6.59
C SER A 249 18.68 12.55 -6.34
N LEU A 250 17.61 13.32 -6.41
CA LEU A 250 16.24 12.81 -6.24
C LEU A 250 15.89 11.73 -7.28
N SER A 251 16.40 11.88 -8.52
CA SER A 251 16.28 10.87 -9.59
C SER A 251 16.94 9.56 -9.21
N GLN A 252 18.17 9.60 -8.70
CA GLN A 252 18.92 8.41 -8.29
C GLN A 252 18.24 7.70 -7.12
N ILE A 253 17.73 8.45 -6.14
CA ILE A 253 16.95 7.91 -5.02
C ILE A 253 15.65 7.27 -5.55
N GLY A 254 14.94 7.94 -6.46
CA GLY A 254 13.71 7.43 -7.07
C GLY A 254 13.93 6.14 -7.86
N LEU A 255 15.10 5.95 -8.49
CA LEU A 255 15.46 4.74 -9.23
C LEU A 255 15.58 3.49 -8.33
N MET A 256 15.83 3.64 -7.02
CA MET A 256 15.77 2.51 -6.08
C MET A 256 14.38 1.85 -6.07
N GLY A 257 13.32 2.58 -6.43
CA GLY A 257 11.98 2.01 -6.64
C GLY A 257 11.95 0.91 -7.71
N VAL A 258 12.79 0.99 -8.74
CA VAL A 258 12.89 -0.05 -9.79
C VAL A 258 13.49 -1.34 -9.23
N VAL A 259 14.47 -1.23 -8.31
CA VAL A 259 15.05 -2.40 -7.62
C VAL A 259 13.97 -3.07 -6.76
N GLY A 260 13.18 -2.29 -6.01
CA GLY A 260 12.06 -2.80 -5.23
C GLY A 260 10.98 -3.47 -6.09
N LEU A 261 10.73 -2.95 -7.33
CA LEU A 261 9.82 -3.59 -8.27
C LEU A 261 10.24 -5.02 -8.61
N ALA A 262 11.51 -5.23 -8.91
CA ALA A 262 12.04 -6.57 -9.21
C ALA A 262 11.78 -7.54 -8.05
N GLY A 263 11.98 -7.09 -6.80
CA GLY A 263 11.65 -7.86 -5.59
C GLY A 263 10.15 -8.18 -5.48
N SER A 264 9.30 -7.18 -5.69
CA SER A 264 7.85 -7.35 -5.63
C SER A 264 7.30 -8.29 -6.71
N LEU A 265 7.89 -8.28 -7.90
CA LEU A 265 7.52 -9.20 -8.99
C LEU A 265 7.90 -10.65 -8.68
N ALA A 266 9.04 -10.88 -8.02
CA ALA A 266 9.45 -12.22 -7.59
C ALA A 266 8.47 -12.84 -6.60
N ALA A 267 7.82 -12.02 -5.76
CA ALA A 267 6.85 -12.48 -4.78
C ALA A 267 5.49 -12.93 -5.38
N ARG A 268 5.20 -12.68 -6.66
CA ARG A 268 3.89 -13.02 -7.26
C ARG A 268 3.52 -14.50 -7.19
N ARG A 269 4.51 -15.39 -7.21
CA ARG A 269 4.29 -16.84 -7.17
C ARG A 269 4.14 -17.41 -5.76
N ILE A 270 4.32 -16.61 -4.74
CA ILE A 270 4.29 -17.05 -3.33
C ILE A 270 2.90 -17.51 -2.88
N GLY A 271 1.82 -17.07 -3.52
CA GLY A 271 0.47 -17.58 -3.26
C GLY A 271 0.35 -19.10 -3.35
N TRP A 272 1.15 -19.74 -4.23
CA TRP A 272 1.24 -21.19 -4.33
C TRP A 272 1.58 -21.88 -2.99
N LEU A 273 2.39 -21.26 -2.13
CA LEU A 273 2.71 -21.81 -0.81
C LEU A 273 1.46 -21.92 0.07
N HIS A 274 0.53 -20.94 -0.04
CA HIS A 274 -0.73 -21.01 0.69
C HIS A 274 -1.61 -22.16 0.19
N ASP A 275 -1.75 -22.28 -1.13
CA ASP A 275 -2.59 -23.30 -1.78
C ASP A 275 -2.12 -24.74 -1.47
N ASN A 276 -0.82 -24.90 -1.17
CA ASN A 276 -0.22 -26.19 -0.79
C ASN A 276 -0.06 -26.39 0.74
N GLY A 277 -0.68 -25.51 1.57
CA GLY A 277 -0.64 -25.67 3.02
C GLY A 277 0.63 -25.16 3.72
N TYR A 278 1.57 -24.55 2.98
CA TYR A 278 2.84 -24.03 3.52
C TYR A 278 2.75 -22.58 3.99
N SER A 279 1.56 -22.03 4.17
CA SER A 279 1.35 -20.61 4.50
C SER A 279 2.08 -20.18 5.78
N ALA A 280 2.06 -21.01 6.84
CA ALA A 280 2.74 -20.71 8.08
C ALA A 280 4.27 -20.74 7.92
N ALA A 281 4.81 -21.79 7.27
CA ALA A 281 6.25 -21.91 6.99
C ALA A 281 6.75 -20.77 6.08
N GLY A 282 6.00 -20.43 5.04
CA GLY A 282 6.30 -19.31 4.15
C GLY A 282 6.38 -17.96 4.86
N THR A 283 5.47 -17.72 5.83
CA THR A 283 5.53 -16.50 6.68
C THR A 283 6.82 -16.49 7.50
N GLY A 284 7.21 -17.61 8.14
CA GLY A 284 8.47 -17.71 8.88
C GLY A 284 9.70 -17.46 8.01
N ALA A 285 9.75 -18.08 6.81
CA ALA A 285 10.84 -17.88 5.87
C ALA A 285 10.94 -16.43 5.40
N ALA A 286 9.80 -15.77 5.14
CA ALA A 286 9.75 -14.35 4.77
C ALA A 286 10.29 -13.44 5.89
N LEU A 287 9.96 -13.72 7.16
CA LEU A 287 10.48 -12.96 8.31
C LEU A 287 11.99 -13.16 8.47
N VAL A 288 12.51 -14.38 8.29
CA VAL A 288 13.96 -14.64 8.30
C VAL A 288 14.66 -13.89 7.16
N LEU A 289 14.12 -13.95 5.95
CA LEU A 289 14.67 -13.21 4.80
C LEU A 289 14.66 -11.70 5.05
N ALA A 290 13.60 -11.15 5.65
CA ALA A 290 13.53 -9.74 6.04
C ALA A 290 14.64 -9.38 7.04
N PHE A 291 14.86 -10.21 8.06
CA PHE A 291 15.91 -10.01 9.04
C PHE A 291 17.31 -10.01 8.41
N VAL A 292 17.59 -10.99 7.56
CA VAL A 292 18.88 -11.11 6.84
C VAL A 292 19.09 -9.91 5.93
N SER A 293 18.08 -9.48 5.19
CA SER A 293 18.20 -8.33 4.29
C SER A 293 18.46 -7.02 5.04
N LEU A 294 17.84 -6.81 6.21
CA LEU A 294 18.12 -5.67 7.08
C LEU A 294 19.56 -5.72 7.61
N GLY A 295 20.08 -6.91 7.95
CA GLY A 295 21.49 -7.12 8.33
C GLY A 295 22.45 -6.74 7.21
N ILE A 296 22.16 -7.16 5.96
CA ILE A 296 22.95 -6.76 4.77
C ILE A 296 22.91 -5.23 4.61
N GLY A 297 21.75 -4.61 4.76
CA GLY A 297 21.59 -3.15 4.70
C GLY A 297 22.37 -2.42 5.80
N ALA A 298 22.43 -2.97 7.00
CA ALA A 298 23.18 -2.41 8.13
C ALA A 298 24.69 -2.41 7.87
N ILE A 299 25.23 -3.51 7.32
CA ILE A 299 26.65 -3.67 7.00
C ILE A 299 26.99 -2.85 5.75
N GLY A 300 26.07 -2.78 4.79
CA GLY A 300 26.27 -2.14 3.48
C GLY A 300 26.08 -0.62 3.45
N ALA A 301 26.05 0.06 4.61
CA ALA A 301 25.70 1.48 4.71
C ALA A 301 26.53 2.45 3.83
N SER A 302 27.70 2.03 3.35
CA SER A 302 28.59 2.79 2.45
C SER A 302 28.78 2.15 1.07
N ASN A 303 28.07 1.04 0.78
CA ASN A 303 28.19 0.29 -0.47
C ASN A 303 26.84 0.16 -1.15
N ILE A 304 26.66 0.86 -2.27
CA ILE A 304 25.37 0.89 -2.99
C ILE A 304 24.92 -0.49 -3.49
N LEU A 305 25.83 -1.39 -3.81
CA LEU A 305 25.45 -2.74 -4.26
C LEU A 305 24.86 -3.57 -3.13
N LEU A 306 25.41 -3.44 -1.90
CA LEU A 306 24.84 -4.09 -0.72
C LEU A 306 23.51 -3.46 -0.32
N VAL A 307 23.37 -2.13 -0.43
CA VAL A 307 22.11 -1.44 -0.22
C VAL A 307 21.06 -1.91 -1.23
N ALA A 308 21.39 -1.98 -2.53
CA ALA A 308 20.48 -2.46 -3.56
C ALA A 308 20.08 -3.93 -3.36
N LEU A 309 21.03 -4.78 -2.96
CA LEU A 309 20.74 -6.17 -2.60
C LEU A 309 19.78 -6.26 -1.40
N ALA A 310 20.01 -5.43 -0.37
CA ALA A 310 19.13 -5.35 0.78
C ALA A 310 17.71 -4.91 0.39
N VAL A 311 17.58 -3.88 -0.47
CA VAL A 311 16.29 -3.43 -1.03
C VAL A 311 15.59 -4.60 -1.73
N LEU A 312 16.27 -5.27 -2.66
CA LEU A 312 15.70 -6.38 -3.44
C LEU A 312 15.17 -7.50 -2.53
N LEU A 313 16.02 -7.99 -1.63
CA LEU A 313 15.66 -9.11 -0.73
C LEU A 313 14.57 -8.73 0.27
N PHE A 314 14.63 -7.49 0.78
CA PHE A 314 13.63 -6.98 1.72
C PHE A 314 12.26 -6.85 1.07
N ASP A 315 12.19 -6.32 -0.16
CA ASP A 315 10.93 -6.24 -0.90
C ASP A 315 10.37 -7.62 -1.23
N VAL A 316 11.21 -8.60 -1.62
CA VAL A 316 10.78 -10.00 -1.77
C VAL A 316 10.17 -10.52 -0.46
N ALA A 317 10.84 -10.30 0.67
CA ALA A 317 10.39 -10.79 1.97
C ALA A 317 9.06 -10.18 2.39
N ILE A 318 8.95 -8.85 2.35
CA ILE A 318 7.75 -8.14 2.80
C ILE A 318 6.57 -8.40 1.88
N GLN A 319 6.77 -8.40 0.56
CA GLN A 319 5.68 -8.70 -0.38
C GLN A 319 5.22 -10.16 -0.29
N SER A 320 6.14 -11.10 -0.07
CA SER A 320 5.78 -12.50 0.20
C SER A 320 4.92 -12.63 1.44
N ASN A 321 5.32 -11.98 2.54
CA ASN A 321 4.55 -11.94 3.77
C ASN A 321 3.17 -11.29 3.56
N ASN A 322 3.10 -10.20 2.78
CA ASN A 322 1.86 -9.50 2.48
C ASN A 322 0.88 -10.39 1.69
N VAL A 323 1.36 -11.09 0.66
CA VAL A 323 0.56 -12.04 -0.14
C VAL A 323 0.03 -13.17 0.74
N LEU A 324 0.89 -13.81 1.56
CA LEU A 324 0.49 -14.91 2.44
C LEU A 324 -0.55 -14.45 3.48
N ASN A 325 -0.37 -13.28 4.07
CA ASN A 325 -1.29 -12.70 5.04
C ASN A 325 -2.65 -12.42 4.40
N GLN A 326 -2.67 -11.78 3.23
CA GLN A 326 -3.92 -11.44 2.53
C GLN A 326 -4.68 -12.70 2.08
N THR A 327 -3.99 -13.69 1.52
CA THR A 327 -4.61 -14.95 1.09
C THR A 327 -5.20 -15.69 2.29
N ARG A 328 -4.48 -15.75 3.41
CA ARG A 328 -4.97 -16.35 4.66
C ARG A 328 -6.21 -15.66 5.19
N LEU A 329 -6.22 -14.33 5.24
CA LEU A 329 -7.39 -13.57 5.69
C LEU A 329 -8.62 -13.88 4.84
N PHE A 330 -8.46 -13.95 3.52
CA PHE A 330 -9.57 -14.22 2.60
C PHE A 330 -10.10 -15.66 2.65
N SER A 331 -9.32 -16.61 3.19
CA SER A 331 -9.74 -17.99 3.38
C SER A 331 -10.51 -18.24 4.69
N VAL A 332 -10.34 -17.36 5.71
CA VAL A 332 -10.98 -17.54 7.03
C VAL A 332 -12.50 -17.37 6.97
N GLU A 333 -13.00 -16.30 6.34
CA GLU A 333 -14.43 -16.01 6.24
C GLU A 333 -14.70 -15.36 4.88
N PRO A 334 -15.04 -16.15 3.84
CA PRO A 334 -15.22 -15.65 2.47
C PRO A 334 -16.28 -14.54 2.34
N GLU A 335 -17.33 -14.56 3.16
CA GLU A 335 -18.39 -13.54 3.17
C GLU A 335 -17.93 -12.21 3.81
N ALA A 336 -16.84 -12.24 4.58
CA ALA A 336 -16.29 -11.08 5.26
C ALA A 336 -15.05 -10.50 4.57
N ARG A 337 -14.69 -10.94 3.35
CA ARG A 337 -13.47 -10.53 2.64
C ARG A 337 -13.28 -9.02 2.58
N SER A 338 -14.30 -8.26 2.26
CA SER A 338 -14.24 -6.79 2.20
C SER A 338 -13.88 -6.19 3.57
N ARG A 339 -14.52 -6.66 4.64
CA ARG A 339 -14.27 -6.20 6.02
C ARG A 339 -12.86 -6.58 6.50
N LEU A 340 -12.42 -7.80 6.21
CA LEU A 340 -11.07 -8.26 6.53
C LEU A 340 -10.00 -7.49 5.75
N ASN A 341 -10.25 -7.17 4.47
CA ASN A 341 -9.37 -6.32 3.69
C ASN A 341 -9.29 -4.90 4.26
N THR A 342 -10.42 -4.31 4.65
CA THR A 342 -10.44 -3.00 5.32
C THR A 342 -9.59 -3.02 6.59
N ALA A 343 -9.76 -4.03 7.46
CA ALA A 343 -8.95 -4.17 8.66
C ALA A 343 -7.47 -4.33 8.33
N PHE A 344 -7.12 -5.19 7.37
CA PHE A 344 -5.74 -5.47 6.98
C PHE A 344 -5.03 -4.23 6.42
N VAL A 345 -5.65 -3.55 5.47
CA VAL A 345 -5.06 -2.36 4.86
C VAL A 345 -4.94 -1.24 5.90
N SER A 346 -5.97 -1.00 6.71
CA SER A 346 -5.92 0.05 7.75
C SER A 346 -4.84 -0.22 8.79
N CYS A 347 -4.73 -1.46 9.30
CA CYS A 347 -3.70 -1.84 10.25
C CYS A 347 -2.30 -1.70 9.64
N ASN A 348 -2.10 -2.13 8.39
CA ASN A 348 -0.83 -2.00 7.70
C ASN A 348 -0.42 -0.53 7.57
N PHE A 349 -1.32 0.35 7.14
CA PHE A 349 -0.99 1.77 6.97
C PHE A 349 -0.79 2.50 8.32
N LEU A 350 -1.49 2.11 9.39
CA LEU A 350 -1.17 2.59 10.73
C LEU A 350 0.22 2.11 11.19
N GLY A 351 0.56 0.84 10.90
CA GLY A 351 1.91 0.33 11.09
C GLY A 351 2.95 1.12 10.30
N GLY A 352 2.66 1.40 9.03
CA GLY A 352 3.54 2.20 8.19
C GLY A 352 3.72 3.65 8.70
N ALA A 353 2.66 4.28 9.19
CA ALA A 353 2.73 5.58 9.84
C ALA A 353 3.70 5.56 11.04
N LEU A 354 3.58 4.53 11.89
CA LEU A 354 4.50 4.33 13.00
C LEU A 354 5.94 4.10 12.50
N GLY A 355 6.11 3.31 11.43
CA GLY A 355 7.43 3.02 10.85
C GLY A 355 8.14 4.26 10.33
N SER A 356 7.46 5.13 9.59
CA SER A 356 8.06 6.38 9.10
C SER A 356 8.37 7.38 10.22
N LEU A 357 7.52 7.43 11.26
CA LEU A 357 7.80 8.23 12.45
C LEU A 357 9.05 7.73 13.17
N LEU A 358 9.12 6.41 13.41
CA LEU A 358 10.30 5.79 14.03
C LEU A 358 11.57 5.99 13.19
N ALA A 359 11.47 5.92 11.86
CA ALA A 359 12.60 6.19 10.99
C ALA A 359 13.17 7.60 11.21
N GLY A 360 12.31 8.62 11.29
CA GLY A 360 12.72 9.98 11.59
C GLY A 360 13.41 10.12 12.95
N LEU A 361 12.79 9.59 14.00
CA LEU A 361 13.31 9.66 15.37
C LEU A 361 14.66 8.92 15.48
N LEU A 362 14.76 7.70 14.95
CA LEU A 362 15.97 6.89 15.02
C LEU A 362 17.10 7.46 14.14
N TRP A 363 16.75 8.13 13.04
CA TRP A 363 17.73 8.84 12.24
C TRP A 363 18.43 9.94 13.03
N GLU A 364 17.69 10.77 13.75
CA GLU A 364 18.25 11.84 14.59
C GLU A 364 19.08 11.30 15.75
N MET A 365 18.80 10.08 16.25
CA MET A 365 19.54 9.48 17.35
C MET A 365 20.90 8.92 16.94
N ALA A 366 20.96 8.09 15.90
CA ALA A 366 22.18 7.39 15.47
C ALA A 366 22.15 6.99 13.97
N GLY A 367 21.38 7.70 13.14
CA GLY A 367 21.32 7.56 11.70
C GLY A 367 20.84 6.19 11.23
N TRP A 368 21.38 5.75 10.11
CA TRP A 368 21.01 4.49 9.47
C TRP A 368 21.12 3.25 10.36
N LYS A 369 22.16 3.18 11.20
CA LYS A 369 22.36 2.04 12.10
C LYS A 369 21.22 1.87 13.09
N ALA A 370 20.72 2.97 13.67
CA ALA A 370 19.58 2.93 14.59
C ALA A 370 18.31 2.45 13.89
N ILE A 371 18.06 2.90 12.65
CA ILE A 371 16.93 2.47 11.84
C ILE A 371 16.99 0.96 11.58
N MET A 372 18.14 0.45 11.12
CA MET A 372 18.31 -0.98 10.84
C MET A 372 18.15 -1.83 12.10
N THR A 373 18.76 -1.41 13.22
CA THR A 373 18.63 -2.13 14.50
C THR A 373 17.17 -2.14 14.98
N GLY A 374 16.47 -1.02 14.92
CA GLY A 374 15.05 -0.94 15.28
C GLY A 374 14.16 -1.80 14.39
N ALA A 375 14.41 -1.79 13.07
CA ALA A 375 13.68 -2.63 12.12
C ALA A 375 13.93 -4.13 12.37
N MET A 376 15.19 -4.53 12.64
CA MET A 376 15.54 -5.91 13.01
C MET A 376 14.85 -6.34 14.30
N ALA A 377 14.79 -5.48 15.32
CA ALA A 377 14.10 -5.75 16.57
C ALA A 377 12.60 -5.99 16.34
N LEU A 378 11.94 -5.18 15.51
CA LEU A 378 10.53 -5.36 15.14
C LEU A 378 10.30 -6.68 14.38
N ILE A 379 11.16 -7.04 13.45
CA ILE A 379 11.07 -8.33 12.74
C ILE A 379 11.30 -9.49 13.71
N CYS A 380 12.23 -9.39 14.65
CA CYS A 380 12.41 -10.39 15.70
C CYS A 380 11.14 -10.57 16.55
N LEU A 381 10.48 -9.49 16.96
CA LEU A 381 9.21 -9.54 17.68
C LEU A 381 8.12 -10.24 16.85
N ALA A 382 8.01 -9.92 15.56
CA ALA A 382 7.09 -10.59 14.66
C ALA A 382 7.42 -12.08 14.50
N PHE A 383 8.70 -12.45 14.46
CA PHE A 383 9.17 -13.83 14.36
C PHE A 383 8.86 -14.62 15.65
N VAL A 384 9.08 -14.03 16.82
CA VAL A 384 8.71 -14.64 18.12
C VAL A 384 7.18 -14.85 18.18
N LEU A 385 6.39 -13.86 17.79
CA LEU A 385 4.94 -14.00 17.70
C LEU A 385 4.54 -15.12 16.74
N TRP A 386 5.18 -15.19 15.58
CA TRP A 386 4.97 -16.28 14.63
C TRP A 386 5.30 -17.65 15.22
N LEU A 387 6.44 -17.81 15.91
CA LEU A 387 6.82 -19.06 16.55
C LEU A 387 5.77 -19.54 17.56
N ILE A 388 5.27 -18.63 18.41
CA ILE A 388 4.27 -18.94 19.44
C ILE A 388 2.91 -19.27 18.81
N GLN A 389 2.52 -18.56 17.74
CA GLN A 389 1.16 -18.59 17.19
C GLN A 389 1.05 -19.33 15.85
N ARG A 390 2.13 -19.96 15.35
CA ARG A 390 2.16 -20.58 13.99
C ARG A 390 1.08 -21.62 13.76
N HIS A 391 0.61 -22.28 14.82
CA HIS A 391 -0.46 -23.26 14.75
C HIS A 391 -1.82 -22.63 14.36
N HIS A 392 -2.04 -21.35 14.69
CA HIS A 392 -3.22 -20.60 14.22
C HIS A 392 -3.09 -20.11 12.79
N LEU A 393 -1.90 -20.13 12.21
CA LEU A 393 -1.61 -19.67 10.85
C LEU A 393 -1.62 -20.82 9.83
N SER A 394 -1.59 -22.08 10.30
CA SER A 394 -1.77 -23.25 9.45
C SER A 394 -3.24 -23.33 9.02
N VAL A 395 -3.48 -23.29 7.73
CA VAL A 395 -4.81 -23.56 7.17
C VAL A 395 -5.04 -25.06 7.29
N SER A 396 -6.09 -25.47 7.99
CA SER A 396 -6.57 -26.84 7.96
C SER A 396 -7.00 -27.12 6.50
N THR A 397 -6.13 -27.75 5.74
CA THR A 397 -6.53 -28.36 4.47
C THR A 397 -7.48 -29.50 4.86
N GLY A 398 -8.79 -29.22 4.76
CA GLY A 398 -9.78 -30.28 4.82
C GLY A 398 -9.39 -31.39 3.84
N PRO A 399 -9.78 -32.66 4.08
CA PRO A 399 -9.33 -33.78 3.27
C PRO A 399 -9.60 -33.45 1.79
N LYS A 400 -8.55 -33.53 0.96
CA LYS A 400 -8.68 -33.52 -0.50
C LYS A 400 -9.75 -34.58 -0.81
N LYS A 401 -10.93 -34.16 -1.33
CA LYS A 401 -11.83 -35.11 -1.96
C LYS A 401 -11.01 -35.79 -3.03
N GLU A 402 -10.61 -37.02 -2.74
CA GLU A 402 -10.06 -37.94 -3.76
C GLU A 402 -11.11 -38.00 -4.87
N ALA A 403 -10.77 -37.41 -6.01
CA ALA A 403 -11.49 -37.61 -7.23
C ALA A 403 -11.28 -39.11 -7.63
N ARG A 404 -12.31 -39.91 -7.31
CA ARG A 404 -12.49 -41.23 -7.97
C ARG A 404 -13.24 -41.01 -9.29
#